data_7784baa2bf9846c794acb1af27ce0f80
#
_entry.id   7784baa2bf9846c794acb1af27ce0f80
#
_cell.length_a   1.000
_cell.length_b   1.000
_cell.length_c   1.000
_cell.angle_alpha   90.00
_cell.angle_beta   90.00
_cell.angle_gamma   90.00
#
_symmetry.space_group_name_H-M   'P 1'
#
loop_
_entity.id
_entity.type
_entity.pdbx_description
1 polymer ?
#
loop_
_entity_poly.entity_id
_entity_poly.type
_entity_poly.pdbx_seq_one_letter_code
_entity_poly.pdbx_strand_id
1 'polypeptide(L)'
;MIRVVLPAHLRTLARVNGEVRLDVNGGATQRAVLDALEERYPMLRGTIRDHVTKIRRPYVRLFACQTDLSHEGPDSALPPAVVSGAEPLVIGTT
;
A
#
# COMPACT_ATOMS: atom_id res chain seq x y z
N MET A 1 2.19 11.19 7.97
CA MET A 1 1.99 10.95 6.53
C MET A 1 2.69 9.67 6.13
N ILE A 2 1.99 8.78 5.48
CA ILE A 2 2.54 7.50 5.06
C ILE A 2 3.00 7.61 3.61
N ARG A 3 4.24 7.13 3.34
CA ARG A 3 4.79 7.12 2.00
C ARG A 3 4.60 5.72 1.41
N VAL A 4 4.09 5.64 0.18
CA VAL A 4 3.86 4.37 -0.52
C VAL A 4 4.62 4.38 -1.84
N VAL A 5 5.41 3.35 -2.08
CA VAL A 5 6.13 3.16 -3.34
C VAL A 5 5.39 2.08 -4.14
N LEU A 6 4.93 2.46 -5.33
CA LEU A 6 4.22 1.56 -6.23
C LEU A 6 5.20 0.89 -7.21
N PRO A 7 4.88 -0.32 -7.70
CA PRO A 7 5.65 -0.90 -8.80
C PRO A 7 5.46 -0.07 -10.08
N ALA A 8 6.42 -0.17 -11.00
CA ALA A 8 6.50 0.71 -12.16
C ALA A 8 5.20 0.75 -12.99
N HIS A 9 4.59 -0.41 -13.24
CA HIS A 9 3.36 -0.47 -14.04
C HIS A 9 2.17 0.22 -13.35
N LEU A 10 2.12 0.20 -12.03
CA LEU A 10 1.08 0.89 -11.28
C LEU A 10 1.35 2.39 -11.20
N ARG A 11 2.63 2.79 -11.13
CA ARG A 11 2.97 4.22 -11.23
C ARG A 11 2.50 4.80 -12.56
N THR A 12 2.73 4.06 -13.63
CA THR A 12 2.27 4.47 -14.96
C THR A 12 0.75 4.58 -15.02
N LEU A 13 0.05 3.59 -14.48
CA LEU A 13 -1.41 3.57 -14.47
C LEU A 13 -1.98 4.76 -13.68
N ALA A 14 -1.41 5.04 -12.52
CA ALA A 14 -1.86 6.13 -11.65
C ALA A 14 -1.26 7.48 -12.03
N ARG A 15 -0.34 7.53 -12.99
CA ARG A 15 0.35 8.73 -13.45
C ARG A 15 1.12 9.43 -12.32
N VAL A 16 1.84 8.61 -11.55
CA VAL A 16 2.65 9.08 -10.43
C VAL A 16 4.13 8.94 -10.78
N ASN A 17 4.91 9.98 -10.51
CA ASN A 17 6.34 10.01 -10.84
C ASN A 17 7.25 9.57 -9.70
N GLY A 18 6.73 9.30 -8.55
CA GLY A 18 7.52 8.92 -7.39
C GLY A 18 6.67 8.21 -6.38
N GLU A 19 6.99 8.39 -5.11
CA GLU A 19 6.17 7.82 -4.05
C GLU A 19 4.87 8.60 -3.87
N VAL A 20 3.85 7.89 -3.42
CA VAL A 20 2.56 8.47 -3.06
C VAL A 20 2.58 8.77 -1.58
N ARG A 21 2.08 9.94 -1.18
CA ARG A 21 1.96 10.32 0.23
C ARG A 21 0.49 10.34 0.61
N LEU A 22 0.15 9.60 1.65
CA LEU A 22 -1.22 9.43 2.10
C LEU A 22 -1.36 9.80 3.57
N ASP A 23 -2.43 10.53 3.90
CA ASP A 23 -2.85 10.72 5.26
C ASP A 23 -3.93 9.69 5.59
N VAL A 24 -3.66 8.88 6.60
CA VAL A 24 -4.58 7.84 7.03
C VAL A 24 -5.07 8.18 8.44
N ASN A 25 -6.36 8.38 8.56
CA ASN A 25 -6.98 8.69 9.85
C ASN A 25 -7.25 7.39 10.62
N GLY A 26 -7.02 7.43 11.93
CA GLY A 26 -7.19 6.27 12.79
C GLY A 26 -5.99 5.35 12.76
N GLY A 27 -6.18 4.08 13.02
CA GLY A 27 -5.10 3.09 13.03
C GLY A 27 -4.52 2.87 11.66
N ALA A 28 -3.20 2.96 11.53
CA ALA A 28 -2.52 2.73 10.26
C ALA A 28 -2.33 1.22 10.03
N THR A 29 -3.21 0.62 9.26
CA THR A 29 -3.16 -0.79 8.88
C THR A 29 -2.99 -0.90 7.38
N GLN A 30 -2.66 -2.10 6.89
CA GLN A 30 -2.62 -2.35 5.45
C GLN A 30 -3.95 -1.98 4.80
N ARG A 31 -5.06 -2.41 5.39
CA ARG A 31 -6.40 -2.13 4.88
C ARG A 31 -6.64 -0.63 4.75
N ALA A 32 -6.33 0.13 5.80
CA ALA A 32 -6.55 1.57 5.81
C ALA A 32 -5.71 2.28 4.74
N VAL A 33 -4.46 1.88 4.58
CA VAL A 33 -3.57 2.46 3.57
C VAL A 33 -4.06 2.14 2.16
N LEU A 34 -4.43 0.89 1.90
CA LEU A 34 -4.91 0.49 0.57
C LEU A 34 -6.27 1.13 0.26
N ASP A 35 -7.15 1.29 1.26
CA ASP A 35 -8.40 2.01 1.07
C ASP A 35 -8.13 3.47 0.66
N ALA A 36 -7.23 4.14 1.36
CA ALA A 36 -6.87 5.53 1.05
C ALA A 36 -6.23 5.66 -0.33
N LEU A 37 -5.38 4.70 -0.69
CA LEU A 37 -4.71 4.68 -1.99
C LEU A 37 -5.74 4.54 -3.12
N GLU A 38 -6.68 3.63 -2.97
CA GLU A 38 -7.71 3.37 -3.98
C GLU A 38 -8.73 4.51 -4.06
N GLU A 39 -8.97 5.20 -2.95
CA GLU A 39 -9.82 6.38 -2.97
C GLU A 39 -9.19 7.52 -3.75
N ARG A 40 -7.89 7.75 -3.53
CA ARG A 40 -7.16 8.80 -4.23
C ARG A 40 -6.89 8.46 -5.69
N TYR A 41 -6.65 7.18 -5.98
CA TYR A 41 -6.34 6.68 -7.31
C TYR A 41 -7.31 5.55 -7.68
N PRO A 42 -8.56 5.87 -8.06
CA PRO A 42 -9.58 4.85 -8.33
C PRO A 42 -9.19 3.85 -9.42
N MET A 43 -8.28 4.23 -10.33
CA MET A 43 -7.80 3.33 -11.37
C MET A 43 -6.98 2.16 -10.81
N LEU A 44 -6.55 2.23 -9.55
CA LEU A 44 -5.82 1.13 -8.92
C LEU A 44 -6.74 0.07 -8.30
N ARG A 45 -8.04 0.30 -8.28
CA ARG A 45 -8.98 -0.69 -7.75
C ARG A 45 -8.88 -1.98 -8.54
N GLY A 46 -8.77 -3.10 -7.81
CA GLY A 46 -8.64 -4.42 -8.41
C GLY A 46 -7.23 -4.80 -8.85
N THR A 47 -6.27 -3.89 -8.80
CA THR A 47 -4.88 -4.18 -9.21
C THR A 47 -4.05 -4.78 -8.10
N ILE A 48 -4.16 -4.24 -6.89
CA ILE A 48 -3.39 -4.68 -5.73
C ILE A 48 -4.13 -5.77 -4.98
N ARG A 49 -5.44 -5.59 -4.86
CA ARG A 49 -6.33 -6.53 -4.18
C ARG A 49 -7.64 -6.63 -4.95
N ASP A 50 -8.36 -7.72 -4.72
CA ASP A 50 -9.67 -7.90 -5.34
C ASP A 50 -10.59 -6.76 -4.92
N HIS A 51 -11.32 -6.18 -5.89
CA HIS A 51 -12.16 -5.02 -5.65
C HIS A 51 -13.35 -5.34 -4.73
N VAL A 52 -13.86 -6.56 -4.80
CA VAL A 52 -15.04 -6.98 -4.02
C VAL A 52 -14.64 -7.58 -2.68
N THR A 53 -13.75 -8.56 -2.70
CA THR A 53 -13.35 -9.30 -1.48
C THR A 53 -12.31 -8.56 -0.66
N LYS A 54 -11.58 -7.63 -1.27
CA LYS A 54 -10.47 -6.91 -0.64
C LYS A 54 -9.31 -7.82 -0.25
N ILE A 55 -9.25 -9.00 -0.84
CA ILE A 55 -8.13 -9.93 -0.65
C ILE A 55 -7.02 -9.53 -1.60
N ARG A 56 -5.80 -9.37 -1.07
CA ARG A 56 -4.63 -9.00 -1.86
C ARG A 56 -4.35 -10.07 -2.92
N ARG A 57 -3.97 -9.61 -4.11
CA ARG A 57 -3.59 -10.51 -5.21
C ARG A 57 -2.37 -11.34 -4.80
N PRO A 58 -2.29 -12.63 -5.16
CA PRO A 58 -1.18 -13.50 -4.74
C PRO A 58 0.20 -13.03 -5.17
N TYR A 59 0.28 -12.33 -6.31
CA TYR A 59 1.56 -11.83 -6.84
C TYR A 59 1.98 -10.49 -6.25
N VAL A 60 1.16 -9.88 -5.40
CA VAL A 60 1.47 -8.60 -4.76
C VAL A 60 2.12 -8.84 -3.41
N ARG A 61 3.24 -8.15 -3.17
CA ARG A 61 3.98 -8.20 -1.92
C ARG A 61 4.07 -6.82 -1.30
N LEU A 62 4.10 -6.78 0.02
CA LEU A 62 4.25 -5.55 0.77
C LEU A 62 5.52 -5.63 1.60
N PHE A 63 6.36 -4.60 1.51
CA PHE A 63 7.64 -4.53 2.22
C PHE A 63 7.76 -3.22 2.97
N ALA A 64 8.38 -3.27 4.14
CA ALA A 64 8.79 -2.08 4.87
C ALA A 64 9.89 -2.46 5.86
N CYS A 65 10.78 -1.54 6.16
CA CYS A 65 11.87 -1.76 7.13
C CYS A 65 12.67 -3.01 6.82
N GLN A 66 12.90 -3.30 5.53
CA GLN A 66 13.62 -4.48 5.04
C GLN A 66 12.93 -5.81 5.40
N THR A 67 11.64 -5.77 5.68
CA THR A 67 10.86 -6.94 6.06
C THR A 67 9.68 -7.11 5.13
N ASP A 68 9.41 -8.36 4.73
CA ASP A 68 8.23 -8.70 3.95
C ASP A 68 7.02 -8.75 4.90
N LEU A 69 6.08 -7.85 4.70
CA LEU A 69 4.86 -7.76 5.50
C LEU A 69 3.69 -8.52 4.89
N SER A 70 3.95 -9.31 3.84
CA SER A 70 2.88 -10.01 3.12
C SER A 70 2.17 -11.06 3.96
N HIS A 71 2.80 -11.50 5.05
CA HIS A 71 2.22 -12.48 5.98
C HIS A 71 1.36 -11.83 7.06
N GLU A 72 1.43 -10.51 7.20
CA GLU A 72 0.64 -9.81 8.18
C GLU A 72 -0.81 -9.70 7.70
N GLY A 73 -1.75 -9.73 8.63
CA GLY A 73 -3.15 -9.56 8.29
C GLY A 73 -3.45 -8.12 7.85
N PRO A 74 -4.55 -7.92 7.10
CA PRO A 74 -4.90 -6.58 6.62
C PRO A 74 -5.22 -5.59 7.74
N ASP A 75 -5.60 -6.07 8.90
CA ASP A 75 -5.93 -5.23 10.05
C ASP A 75 -4.80 -5.14 11.08
N SER A 76 -3.64 -5.74 10.79
CA SER A 76 -2.47 -5.60 11.64
C SER A 76 -1.88 -4.21 11.51
N ALA A 77 -1.40 -3.67 12.63
CA ALA A 77 -0.78 -2.36 12.62
C ALA A 77 0.52 -2.37 11.82
N LEU A 78 0.75 -1.32 11.04
CA LEU A 78 2.00 -1.15 10.32
C LEU A 78 3.13 -0.76 11.28
N PRO A 79 4.39 -1.03 10.92
CA PRO A 79 5.52 -0.61 11.75
C PRO A 79 5.49 0.89 12.04
N PRO A 80 5.88 1.33 13.24
CA PRO A 80 5.90 2.75 13.58
C PRO A 80 6.70 3.62 12.61
N ALA A 81 7.79 3.09 12.04
CA ALA A 81 8.59 3.84 11.07
C ALA A 81 7.81 4.12 9.79
N VAL A 82 6.90 3.24 9.39
CA VAL A 82 6.01 3.47 8.25
C VAL A 82 4.97 4.52 8.58
N VAL A 83 4.37 4.42 9.76
CA VAL A 83 3.33 5.34 10.21
C VAL A 83 3.88 6.76 10.33
N SER A 84 5.11 6.92 10.79
CA SER A 84 5.73 8.24 10.94
C SER A 84 6.23 8.82 9.60
N GLY A 85 6.32 8.00 8.57
CA GLY A 85 6.88 8.41 7.28
C GLY A 85 8.40 8.29 7.18
N ALA A 86 9.05 7.74 8.22
CA ALA A 86 10.50 7.54 8.18
C ALA A 86 10.91 6.48 7.15
N GLU A 87 10.09 5.43 7.01
CA GLU A 87 10.30 4.37 6.04
C GLU A 87 9.07 4.25 5.13
N PRO A 88 9.27 4.02 3.82
CA PRO A 88 8.14 3.83 2.92
C PRO A 88 7.55 2.44 3.04
N LEU A 89 6.25 2.33 2.71
CA LEU A 89 5.61 1.05 2.44
C LEU A 89 5.79 0.77 0.95
N VAL A 90 6.49 -0.29 0.62
CA VAL A 90 6.80 -0.64 -0.76
C VAL A 90 5.86 -1.74 -1.23
N ILE A 91 5.15 -1.49 -2.33
CA ILE A 91 4.31 -2.46 -2.99
C ILE A 91 5.07 -3.02 -4.16
N GLY A 92 5.35 -4.32 -4.14
CA GLY A 92 6.05 -5.02 -5.20
C GLY A 92 5.18 -6.07 -5.85
N THR A 93 5.62 -6.57 -7.00
CA THR A 93 4.97 -7.67 -7.70
C THR A 93 6.00 -8.75 -8.04
N THR A 94 5.57 -9.99 -8.02
CA THR A 94 6.42 -11.13 -8.39
C THR A 94 6.00 -11.72 -9.73
#